data_9eaf4128c7092f1c98ccff59d69b1932
#
_entry.id   9eaf4128c7092f1c98ccff59d69b1932
#
_cell.length_a   1.000
_cell.length_b   1.000
_cell.length_c   1.000
_cell.angle_alpha   90.00
_cell.angle_beta   90.00
_cell.angle_gamma   90.00
#
_symmetry.space_group_name_H-M   'P 1'
#
loop_
_entity.id
_entity.type
_entity.pdbx_description
1 polymer ?
#
loop_
_entity_poly.entity_id
_entity_poly.type
_entity_poly.pdbx_seq_one_letter_code
_entity_poly.pdbx_strand_id
1 'polypeptide(L)'
;MRFAHPLSALLAAAVMIPGAALAHFQEIIPSADIVPEDGDRTIGLELTFTHPMEMGPVMEMAPPVRFGVLADGKNHDLKSQLKAVKKGEGKKGEGKTAYTASYKVGGPADYVFYVEPAPYWEPAEGKSIIHYAKVVVDFGSGEGWDKLVGLPVEIEPLVRPYGLWTGNAFSGIVRKNGKPVPFAEIEVEWRNDGSVKAPSDPFITQVIKADAAGRFSYVMPRAGWWGFAALVDGDKPLKNPEGKMAPVELGALMWVKTVDMK
;
A
#
# COMPACT_ATOMS: atom_id res chain seq x y z
N MET A 1 29.22 50.61 -45.54
CA MET A 1 29.54 49.72 -44.42
C MET A 1 28.27 49.44 -43.65
N ARG A 2 27.76 48.20 -43.77
CA ARG A 2 26.56 47.75 -43.05
C ARG A 2 27.03 46.82 -41.93
N PHE A 3 26.82 47.19 -40.70
CA PHE A 3 27.12 46.33 -39.52
C PHE A 3 25.96 45.38 -39.28
N ALA A 4 26.20 44.08 -39.44
CA ALA A 4 25.28 43.03 -39.07
C ALA A 4 25.48 42.72 -37.56
N HIS A 5 24.39 42.81 -36.79
CA HIS A 5 24.38 42.39 -35.37
C HIS A 5 24.01 40.91 -35.32
N PRO A 6 24.74 40.06 -34.57
CA PRO A 6 24.32 38.68 -34.36
C PRO A 6 23.18 38.64 -33.34
N LEU A 7 22.08 38.01 -33.71
CA LEU A 7 20.98 37.68 -32.81
C LEU A 7 21.43 36.47 -31.95
N SER A 8 21.71 36.71 -30.68
CA SER A 8 21.97 35.65 -29.72
C SER A 8 20.64 35.01 -29.30
N ALA A 9 20.37 33.82 -29.81
CA ALA A 9 19.24 33.01 -29.36
C ALA A 9 19.56 32.44 -27.96
N LEU A 10 18.87 32.94 -26.94
CA LEU A 10 18.88 32.36 -25.61
C LEU A 10 18.05 31.04 -25.63
N LEU A 11 18.73 29.92 -25.56
CA LEU A 11 18.09 28.62 -25.36
C LEU A 11 17.67 28.52 -23.90
N ALA A 12 16.40 28.71 -23.56
CA ALA A 12 15.86 28.45 -22.25
C ALA A 12 15.78 26.93 -22.06
N ALA A 13 16.74 26.37 -21.32
CA ALA A 13 16.64 25.01 -20.84
C ALA A 13 15.51 24.94 -19.79
N ALA A 14 14.39 24.32 -20.15
CA ALA A 14 13.35 23.98 -19.21
C ALA A 14 13.94 22.92 -18.24
N VAL A 15 14.25 23.32 -17.03
CA VAL A 15 14.56 22.42 -15.94
C VAL A 15 13.24 21.71 -15.60
N MET A 16 13.06 20.48 -16.08
CA MET A 16 12.04 19.59 -15.55
C MET A 16 12.44 19.29 -14.11
N ILE A 17 11.78 19.94 -13.16
CA ILE A 17 11.80 19.53 -11.77
C ILE A 17 11.04 18.19 -11.77
N PRO A 18 11.67 17.05 -11.40
CA PRO A 18 10.90 15.83 -11.21
C PRO A 18 9.87 16.15 -10.13
N GLY A 19 8.58 16.08 -10.49
CA GLY A 19 7.51 16.11 -9.51
C GLY A 19 7.81 15.01 -8.49
N ALA A 20 7.66 15.28 -7.19
CA ALA A 20 7.73 14.23 -6.19
C ALA A 20 6.78 13.12 -6.64
N ALA A 21 7.29 11.91 -6.81
CA ALA A 21 6.46 10.75 -7.02
C ALA A 21 5.64 10.60 -5.73
N LEU A 22 4.37 10.94 -5.79
CA LEU A 22 3.46 10.75 -4.67
C LEU A 22 3.13 9.26 -4.60
N ALA A 23 3.49 8.63 -3.50
CA ALA A 23 3.26 7.21 -3.29
C ALA A 23 1.76 6.91 -3.25
N HIS A 24 1.31 6.07 -4.15
CA HIS A 24 -0.05 5.54 -4.12
C HIS A 24 -0.09 4.29 -3.22
N PHE A 25 -0.96 4.27 -2.24
CA PHE A 25 -1.10 3.12 -1.34
C PHE A 25 -2.44 2.43 -1.53
N GLN A 26 -2.41 1.13 -1.83
CA GLN A 26 -3.58 0.29 -1.64
C GLN A 26 -3.78 0.03 -0.15
N GLU A 27 -4.76 0.67 0.43
CA GLU A 27 -5.16 0.38 1.80
C GLU A 27 -6.00 -0.89 1.87
N ILE A 28 -5.79 -1.65 2.94
CA ILE A 28 -6.66 -2.71 3.45
C ILE A 28 -6.64 -2.60 4.98
N ILE A 29 -7.61 -1.86 5.52
CA ILE A 29 -7.62 -1.49 6.93
C ILE A 29 -8.75 -2.22 7.66
N PRO A 30 -8.43 -3.11 8.59
CA PRO A 30 -9.42 -3.80 9.41
C PRO A 30 -9.93 -2.88 10.54
N SER A 31 -11.15 -3.17 11.02
CA SER A 31 -11.73 -2.50 12.19
C SER A 31 -10.93 -2.74 13.47
N ALA A 32 -10.21 -3.86 13.55
CA ALA A 32 -9.27 -4.20 14.63
C ALA A 32 -8.14 -5.08 14.08
N ASP A 33 -6.94 -4.95 14.61
CA ASP A 33 -5.78 -5.80 14.32
C ASP A 33 -5.67 -6.99 15.29
N ILE A 34 -6.38 -6.93 16.44
CA ILE A 34 -6.50 -8.00 17.42
C ILE A 34 -7.97 -8.13 17.81
N VAL A 35 -8.50 -9.33 17.73
CA VAL A 35 -9.87 -9.66 18.15
C VAL A 35 -9.82 -10.22 19.58
N PRO A 36 -10.51 -9.60 20.56
CA PRO A 36 -10.61 -10.14 21.91
C PRO A 36 -11.42 -11.45 21.91
N GLU A 37 -11.09 -12.37 22.81
CA GLU A 37 -11.76 -13.68 22.92
C GLU A 37 -13.27 -13.57 23.19
N ASP A 38 -13.66 -12.59 24.00
CA ASP A 38 -15.04 -12.29 24.40
C ASP A 38 -15.68 -11.15 23.59
N GLY A 39 -14.98 -10.64 22.54
CA GLY A 39 -15.43 -9.52 21.71
C GLY A 39 -16.26 -9.94 20.50
N ASP A 40 -16.67 -8.93 19.72
CA ASP A 40 -17.26 -9.16 18.40
C ASP A 40 -16.20 -9.74 17.45
N ARG A 41 -16.49 -10.92 16.93
CA ARG A 41 -15.63 -11.63 15.98
C ARG A 41 -15.79 -11.17 14.54
N THR A 42 -16.57 -10.11 14.30
CA THR A 42 -16.81 -9.56 12.98
C THR A 42 -15.81 -8.47 12.68
N ILE A 43 -14.93 -8.70 11.71
CA ILE A 43 -13.96 -7.73 11.20
C ILE A 43 -14.56 -7.01 10.00
N GLY A 44 -14.71 -5.70 10.13
CA GLY A 44 -14.94 -4.80 9.00
C GLY A 44 -13.62 -4.54 8.29
N LEU A 45 -13.62 -4.51 6.97
CA LEU A 45 -12.46 -4.20 6.13
C LEU A 45 -12.80 -3.04 5.21
N GLU A 46 -11.92 -2.06 5.15
CA GLU A 46 -11.99 -0.90 4.28
C GLU A 46 -10.85 -0.96 3.27
N LEU A 47 -11.18 -0.88 1.97
CA LEU A 47 -10.22 -0.89 0.88
C LEU A 47 -10.32 0.43 0.13
N THR A 48 -9.21 1.19 0.12
CA THR A 48 -9.07 2.46 -0.60
C THR A 48 -7.75 2.47 -1.36
N PHE A 49 -7.66 3.28 -2.40
CA PHE A 49 -6.42 3.57 -3.09
C PHE A 49 -6.19 5.07 -2.98
N THR A 50 -5.13 5.50 -2.27
CA THR A 50 -5.00 6.89 -1.81
C THR A 50 -3.55 7.23 -1.41
N HIS A 51 -3.33 8.48 -1.00
CA HIS A 51 -2.13 8.96 -0.32
C HIS A 51 -2.43 9.07 1.18
N PRO A 52 -2.05 8.08 2.00
CA PRO A 52 -2.53 8.00 3.39
C PRO A 52 -2.04 9.14 4.28
N MET A 53 -0.80 9.62 4.12
CA MET A 53 -0.28 10.72 4.93
C MET A 53 -0.95 12.06 4.60
N GLU A 54 -1.38 12.25 3.35
CA GLU A 54 -2.09 13.45 2.89
C GLU A 54 -3.62 13.35 3.08
N MET A 55 -4.14 12.17 3.48
CA MET A 55 -5.57 11.89 3.59
C MET A 55 -6.34 11.96 2.25
N GLY A 56 -5.67 11.71 1.14
CA GLY A 56 -6.24 11.76 -0.21
C GLY A 56 -5.28 12.39 -1.23
N PRO A 57 -5.67 12.51 -2.49
CA PRO A 57 -6.99 12.12 -3.00
C PRO A 57 -7.22 10.61 -3.01
N VAL A 58 -8.49 10.23 -2.97
CA VAL A 58 -8.89 8.83 -3.23
C VAL A 58 -8.96 8.63 -4.73
N MET A 59 -8.30 7.57 -5.23
CA MET A 59 -8.34 7.18 -6.63
C MET A 59 -9.47 6.18 -6.92
N GLU A 60 -9.90 6.11 -8.18
CA GLU A 60 -10.94 5.17 -8.61
C GLU A 60 -10.40 3.73 -8.57
N MET A 61 -11.06 2.85 -7.84
CA MET A 61 -10.74 1.42 -7.82
C MET A 61 -11.70 0.66 -8.73
N ALA A 62 -11.17 -0.02 -9.74
CA ALA A 62 -11.93 -1.07 -10.42
C ALA A 62 -12.12 -2.27 -9.47
N PRO A 63 -13.09 -3.18 -9.76
CA PRO A 63 -13.27 -4.38 -8.94
C PRO A 63 -11.97 -5.17 -8.82
N PRO A 64 -11.52 -5.50 -7.58
CA PRO A 64 -10.30 -6.27 -7.37
C PRO A 64 -10.31 -7.61 -8.13
N VAL A 65 -9.12 -8.00 -8.60
CA VAL A 65 -8.93 -9.31 -9.26
C VAL A 65 -9.11 -10.44 -8.25
N ARG A 66 -8.46 -10.29 -7.07
CA ARG A 66 -8.60 -11.22 -5.94
C ARG A 66 -8.77 -10.42 -4.64
N PHE A 67 -9.59 -10.93 -3.76
CA PHE A 67 -9.71 -10.49 -2.38
C PHE A 67 -10.01 -11.70 -1.51
N GLY A 68 -9.25 -11.90 -0.44
CA GLY A 68 -9.41 -13.09 0.37
C GLY A 68 -8.69 -13.01 1.71
N VAL A 69 -8.71 -14.13 2.41
CA VAL A 69 -8.00 -14.33 3.68
C VAL A 69 -7.31 -15.69 3.69
N LEU A 70 -6.06 -15.69 4.11
CA LEU A 70 -5.32 -16.91 4.46
C LEU A 70 -5.43 -17.11 5.97
N ALA A 71 -6.01 -18.23 6.40
CA ALA A 71 -6.12 -18.65 7.79
C ALA A 71 -5.97 -20.16 7.88
N ASP A 72 -5.29 -20.68 8.91
CA ASP A 72 -5.01 -22.12 9.10
C ASP A 72 -4.42 -22.79 7.84
N GLY A 73 -3.56 -22.10 7.12
CA GLY A 73 -2.95 -22.57 5.88
C GLY A 73 -3.90 -22.70 4.68
N LYS A 74 -5.12 -22.17 4.78
CA LYS A 74 -6.15 -22.21 3.73
C LYS A 74 -6.49 -20.81 3.24
N ASN A 75 -6.51 -20.66 1.91
CA ASN A 75 -7.02 -19.43 1.28
C ASN A 75 -8.54 -19.52 1.12
N HIS A 76 -9.23 -18.50 1.60
CA HIS A 76 -10.67 -18.31 1.41
C HIS A 76 -10.90 -17.09 0.51
N ASP A 77 -11.62 -17.30 -0.59
CA ASP A 77 -12.04 -16.22 -1.48
C ASP A 77 -13.19 -15.43 -0.84
N LEU A 78 -12.98 -14.12 -0.69
CA LEU A 78 -13.95 -13.18 -0.12
C LEU A 78 -14.45 -12.16 -1.16
N LYS A 79 -14.12 -12.33 -2.43
CA LYS A 79 -14.47 -11.36 -3.48
C LYS A 79 -15.96 -11.07 -3.55
N SER A 80 -16.81 -12.06 -3.31
CA SER A 80 -18.27 -11.90 -3.27
C SER A 80 -18.79 -11.07 -2.08
N GLN A 81 -17.97 -10.85 -1.08
CA GLN A 81 -18.30 -10.03 0.11
C GLN A 81 -17.98 -8.54 -0.08
N LEU A 82 -17.26 -8.19 -1.16
CA LEU A 82 -16.94 -6.80 -1.46
C LEU A 82 -18.20 -6.01 -1.80
N LYS A 83 -18.35 -4.88 -1.16
CA LYS A 83 -19.40 -3.88 -1.42
C LYS A 83 -18.74 -2.61 -1.90
N ALA A 84 -19.10 -2.16 -3.10
CA ALA A 84 -18.62 -0.88 -3.61
C ALA A 84 -19.24 0.27 -2.80
N VAL A 85 -18.40 1.23 -2.43
CA VAL A 85 -18.78 2.46 -1.74
C VAL A 85 -18.14 3.65 -2.42
N LYS A 86 -18.64 4.85 -2.17
CA LYS A 86 -18.03 6.10 -2.66
C LYS A 86 -17.29 6.79 -1.54
N LYS A 87 -16.03 7.17 -1.79
CA LYS A 87 -15.10 7.82 -0.87
C LYS A 87 -14.47 9.06 -1.52
N GLY A 88 -13.92 9.96 -0.70
CA GLY A 88 -13.29 11.20 -1.14
C GLY A 88 -14.25 12.40 -1.15
N GLU A 89 -13.77 13.56 -1.61
CA GLU A 89 -14.52 14.80 -1.64
C GLU A 89 -15.63 14.76 -2.70
N GLY A 90 -16.76 15.40 -2.40
CA GLY A 90 -17.92 15.50 -3.28
C GLY A 90 -19.23 15.39 -2.53
N LYS A 91 -20.35 15.62 -3.22
CA LYS A 91 -21.68 15.35 -2.67
C LYS A 91 -21.84 13.85 -2.47
N LYS A 92 -22.76 13.45 -1.57
CA LYS A 92 -23.06 12.03 -1.34
C LYS A 92 -23.31 11.30 -2.67
N GLY A 93 -22.44 10.33 -3.00
CA GLY A 93 -22.48 9.55 -4.24
C GLY A 93 -21.56 10.02 -5.37
N GLU A 94 -20.85 11.15 -5.24
CA GLU A 94 -19.94 11.68 -6.28
C GLU A 94 -18.47 11.26 -6.09
N GLY A 95 -18.09 10.68 -4.94
CA GLY A 95 -16.72 10.23 -4.67
C GLY A 95 -16.23 9.10 -5.60
N LYS A 96 -14.98 8.72 -5.43
CA LYS A 96 -14.35 7.60 -6.15
C LYS A 96 -14.81 6.26 -5.57
N THR A 97 -14.80 5.23 -6.41
CA THR A 97 -15.12 3.87 -5.98
C THR A 97 -14.02 3.33 -5.06
N ALA A 98 -14.45 2.85 -3.92
CA ALA A 98 -13.67 2.10 -2.94
C ALA A 98 -14.49 0.88 -2.53
N TYR A 99 -13.98 0.02 -1.66
CA TYR A 99 -14.71 -1.17 -1.25
C TYR A 99 -14.72 -1.32 0.27
N THR A 100 -15.75 -2.01 0.76
CA THR A 100 -15.81 -2.52 2.12
C THR A 100 -16.17 -4.00 2.09
N ALA A 101 -15.76 -4.72 3.12
CA ALA A 101 -16.16 -6.11 3.34
C ALA A 101 -16.35 -6.35 4.83
N SER A 102 -16.96 -7.47 5.18
CA SER A 102 -17.11 -7.92 6.56
C SER A 102 -16.80 -9.41 6.62
N TYR A 103 -16.01 -9.83 7.59
CA TYR A 103 -15.63 -11.22 7.79
C TYR A 103 -15.75 -11.61 9.25
N LYS A 104 -16.39 -12.74 9.52
CA LYS A 104 -16.49 -13.28 10.87
C LYS A 104 -15.41 -14.35 11.08
N VAL A 105 -14.46 -14.07 11.98
CA VAL A 105 -13.39 -15.04 12.33
C VAL A 105 -14.00 -16.27 12.99
N GLY A 106 -13.55 -17.44 12.56
CA GLY A 106 -14.16 -18.73 12.97
C GLY A 106 -13.58 -19.29 14.27
N GLY A 107 -12.28 -19.23 14.43
CA GLY A 107 -11.53 -19.80 15.56
C GLY A 107 -10.18 -19.13 15.74
N PRO A 108 -9.40 -19.50 16.78
CA PRO A 108 -8.06 -18.97 17.00
C PRO A 108 -7.16 -19.21 15.78
N ALA A 109 -6.68 -18.14 15.19
CA ALA A 109 -5.75 -18.14 14.05
C ALA A 109 -5.24 -16.71 13.80
N ASP A 110 -4.14 -16.57 13.05
CA ASP A 110 -3.79 -15.33 12.38
C ASP A 110 -4.46 -15.28 11.00
N TYR A 111 -5.25 -14.26 10.78
CA TYR A 111 -5.99 -14.02 9.55
C TYR A 111 -5.25 -13.03 8.66
N VAL A 112 -4.60 -13.52 7.61
CA VAL A 112 -3.88 -12.66 6.65
C VAL A 112 -4.84 -12.27 5.55
N PHE A 113 -5.48 -11.11 5.68
CA PHE A 113 -6.30 -10.53 4.62
C PHE A 113 -5.43 -9.95 3.52
N TYR A 114 -5.85 -10.11 2.27
CA TYR A 114 -5.11 -9.63 1.12
C TYR A 114 -6.01 -9.16 -0.01
N VAL A 115 -5.49 -8.22 -0.81
CA VAL A 115 -6.13 -7.76 -2.04
C VAL A 115 -5.12 -7.72 -3.18
N GLU A 116 -5.53 -8.23 -4.34
CA GLU A 116 -4.93 -8.03 -5.64
C GLU A 116 -5.84 -7.07 -6.41
N PRO A 117 -5.49 -5.79 -6.53
CA PRO A 117 -6.32 -4.83 -7.25
C PRO A 117 -6.23 -5.04 -8.75
N ALA A 118 -7.19 -4.50 -9.50
CA ALA A 118 -7.03 -4.29 -10.93
C ALA A 118 -5.96 -3.23 -11.18
N PRO A 119 -5.25 -3.27 -12.34
CA PRO A 119 -4.27 -2.26 -12.69
C PRO A 119 -4.89 -0.86 -12.72
N TYR A 120 -4.24 0.09 -12.09
CA TYR A 120 -4.55 1.51 -12.15
C TYR A 120 -3.59 2.19 -13.12
N TRP A 121 -4.13 2.96 -14.07
CA TRP A 121 -3.32 3.75 -14.99
C TRP A 121 -2.98 5.10 -14.35
N GLU A 122 -1.68 5.39 -14.16
CA GLU A 122 -1.19 6.65 -13.66
C GLU A 122 -0.64 7.50 -14.83
N PRO A 123 -1.44 8.47 -15.31
CA PRO A 123 -1.06 9.23 -16.50
C PRO A 123 0.12 10.16 -16.26
N ALA A 124 0.32 10.66 -15.02
CA ALA A 124 1.43 11.53 -14.69
C ALA A 124 2.78 10.82 -14.77
N GLU A 125 2.81 9.52 -14.48
CA GLU A 125 4.00 8.68 -14.51
C GLU A 125 4.10 7.82 -15.77
N GLY A 126 3.03 7.75 -16.56
CA GLY A 126 3.00 6.98 -17.80
C GLY A 126 3.12 5.47 -17.60
N LYS A 127 2.69 4.95 -16.44
CA LYS A 127 2.76 3.54 -16.07
C LYS A 127 1.44 3.02 -15.47
N SER A 128 1.28 1.70 -15.46
CA SER A 128 0.22 1.04 -14.70
C SER A 128 0.74 0.65 -13.33
N ILE A 129 -0.06 0.86 -12.28
CA ILE A 129 0.26 0.55 -10.89
C ILE A 129 -0.61 -0.61 -10.43
N ILE A 130 0.01 -1.63 -9.81
CA ILE A 130 -0.68 -2.76 -9.18
C ILE A 130 -0.08 -2.96 -7.79
N HIS A 131 -0.74 -2.46 -6.76
CA HIS A 131 -0.28 -2.50 -5.38
C HIS A 131 -1.01 -3.59 -4.60
N TYR A 132 -0.40 -4.76 -4.50
CA TYR A 132 -0.87 -5.90 -3.72
C TYR A 132 -0.75 -5.59 -2.23
N ALA A 133 -1.84 -5.62 -1.48
CA ALA A 133 -1.79 -5.27 -0.07
C ALA A 133 -2.21 -6.41 0.85
N LYS A 134 -1.56 -6.46 2.02
CA LYS A 134 -1.84 -7.40 3.11
C LYS A 134 -1.99 -6.68 4.44
N VAL A 135 -2.79 -7.28 5.31
CA VAL A 135 -2.88 -6.94 6.73
C VAL A 135 -3.16 -8.21 7.53
N VAL A 136 -2.62 -8.31 8.74
CA VAL A 136 -2.88 -9.44 9.63
C VAL A 136 -3.79 -9.01 10.77
N VAL A 137 -4.76 -9.86 11.06
CA VAL A 137 -5.63 -9.74 12.23
C VAL A 137 -5.45 -10.99 13.09
N ASP A 138 -5.04 -10.80 14.33
CA ASP A 138 -4.90 -11.88 15.31
C ASP A 138 -6.24 -12.23 15.96
N PHE A 139 -6.47 -13.52 16.13
CA PHE A 139 -7.48 -14.04 17.04
C PHE A 139 -6.88 -15.20 17.87
N GLY A 140 -6.05 -14.83 18.84
CA GLY A 140 -5.62 -15.69 19.94
C GLY A 140 -4.70 -16.87 19.62
N SER A 141 -4.16 -17.01 18.40
CA SER A 141 -3.21 -18.09 18.09
C SER A 141 -1.75 -17.66 18.10
N GLY A 142 -1.46 -16.48 17.57
CA GLY A 142 -0.10 -15.99 17.35
C GLY A 142 0.71 -16.78 16.32
N GLU A 143 0.04 -17.56 15.48
CA GLU A 143 0.65 -18.41 14.44
C GLU A 143 0.01 -18.15 13.06
N GLY A 144 0.84 -18.04 12.03
CA GLY A 144 0.40 -17.85 10.64
C GLY A 144 0.62 -16.46 10.10
N TRP A 145 0.97 -15.47 10.93
CA TRP A 145 1.19 -14.07 10.52
C TRP A 145 2.31 -13.89 9.49
N ASP A 146 3.29 -14.80 9.46
CA ASP A 146 4.47 -14.79 8.58
C ASP A 146 4.25 -15.49 7.24
N LYS A 147 3.06 -16.04 7.00
CA LYS A 147 2.79 -16.83 5.80
C LYS A 147 2.70 -15.96 4.55
N LEU A 148 3.29 -16.49 3.46
CA LEU A 148 3.09 -15.96 2.12
C LEU A 148 1.72 -16.38 1.60
N VAL A 149 1.00 -15.42 1.02
CA VAL A 149 -0.31 -15.65 0.38
C VAL A 149 -0.16 -16.18 -1.05
N GLY A 150 1.03 -15.97 -1.65
CA GLY A 150 1.31 -16.30 -3.05
C GLY A 150 0.89 -15.17 -4.01
N LEU A 151 1.04 -13.92 -3.59
CA LEU A 151 0.94 -12.76 -4.47
C LEU A 151 2.20 -12.64 -5.34
N PRO A 152 2.11 -12.04 -6.55
CA PRO A 152 3.27 -11.81 -7.41
C PRO A 152 4.42 -11.07 -6.73
N VAL A 153 4.09 -10.05 -5.93
CA VAL A 153 5.00 -9.39 -5.01
C VAL A 153 4.33 -9.29 -3.64
N GLU A 154 5.09 -9.53 -2.58
CA GLU A 154 4.58 -9.42 -1.20
C GLU A 154 5.70 -9.20 -0.19
N ILE A 155 5.39 -8.56 0.93
CA ILE A 155 6.27 -8.47 2.08
C ILE A 155 6.04 -9.71 2.96
N GLU A 156 7.10 -10.48 3.21
CA GLU A 156 7.15 -11.49 4.27
C GLU A 156 7.55 -10.79 5.56
N PRO A 157 6.68 -10.72 6.58
CA PRO A 157 7.04 -10.08 7.83
C PRO A 157 8.06 -10.92 8.61
N LEU A 158 9.02 -10.24 9.25
CA LEU A 158 10.00 -10.82 10.18
C LEU A 158 9.68 -10.45 11.64
N VAL A 159 8.72 -9.58 11.83
CA VAL A 159 8.17 -9.16 13.11
C VAL A 159 6.66 -9.32 13.01
N ARG A 160 6.03 -9.80 14.06
CA ARG A 160 4.57 -9.91 14.15
C ARG A 160 3.93 -8.55 13.83
N PRO A 161 3.04 -8.44 12.83
CA PRO A 161 2.55 -7.15 12.35
C PRO A 161 1.35 -6.60 13.12
N TYR A 162 1.14 -7.06 14.35
CA TYR A 162 0.14 -6.60 15.31
C TYR A 162 0.71 -6.67 16.73
N GLY A 163 0.04 -6.01 17.68
CA GLY A 163 0.50 -5.98 19.07
C GLY A 163 1.83 -5.22 19.24
N LEU A 164 2.05 -4.18 18.44
CA LEU A 164 3.26 -3.39 18.45
C LEU A 164 3.06 -2.07 19.18
N TRP A 165 4.06 -1.70 19.98
CA TRP A 165 4.11 -0.40 20.63
C TRP A 165 4.68 0.66 19.70
N THR A 166 4.26 1.92 19.89
CA THR A 166 4.94 3.07 19.30
C THR A 166 6.44 3.01 19.64
N GLY A 167 7.30 3.19 18.63
CA GLY A 167 8.74 3.04 18.76
C GLY A 167 9.26 1.63 18.47
N ASN A 168 8.39 0.62 18.29
CA ASN A 168 8.84 -0.66 17.79
C ASN A 168 9.22 -0.57 16.29
N ALA A 169 10.18 -1.38 15.89
CA ALA A 169 10.52 -1.55 14.49
C ALA A 169 9.63 -2.62 13.85
N PHE A 170 9.16 -2.35 12.63
CA PHE A 170 8.68 -3.38 11.71
C PHE A 170 9.81 -3.79 10.77
N SER A 171 9.93 -5.09 10.51
CA SER A 171 10.93 -5.67 9.62
C SER A 171 10.30 -6.71 8.72
N GLY A 172 10.74 -6.77 7.47
CA GLY A 172 10.24 -7.70 6.48
C GLY A 172 11.26 -8.05 5.41
N ILE A 173 10.89 -8.99 4.55
CA ILE A 173 11.61 -9.32 3.30
C ILE A 173 10.68 -9.02 2.15
N VAL A 174 11.16 -8.22 1.19
CA VAL A 174 10.47 -8.02 -0.08
C VAL A 174 10.64 -9.26 -0.95
N ARG A 175 9.54 -9.83 -1.44
CA ARG A 175 9.56 -11.01 -2.29
C ARG A 175 8.83 -10.75 -3.61
N LYS A 176 9.42 -11.24 -4.71
CA LYS A 176 8.80 -11.35 -6.03
C LYS A 176 8.78 -12.82 -6.44
N ASN A 177 7.59 -13.37 -6.70
CA ASN A 177 7.41 -14.80 -6.99
C ASN A 177 8.09 -15.71 -5.95
N GLY A 178 7.98 -15.36 -4.67
CA GLY A 178 8.56 -16.06 -3.52
C GLY A 178 10.08 -15.87 -3.32
N LYS A 179 10.78 -15.17 -4.21
CA LYS A 179 12.22 -14.91 -4.11
C LYS A 179 12.49 -13.53 -3.52
N PRO A 180 13.52 -13.36 -2.68
CA PRO A 180 13.91 -12.05 -2.18
C PRO A 180 14.26 -11.08 -3.31
N VAL A 181 13.90 -9.80 -3.13
CA VAL A 181 14.25 -8.71 -4.05
C VAL A 181 15.33 -7.85 -3.40
N PRO A 182 16.60 -8.00 -3.81
CA PRO A 182 17.68 -7.17 -3.27
C PRO A 182 17.47 -5.68 -3.59
N PHE A 183 17.79 -4.84 -2.63
CA PHE A 183 17.85 -3.38 -2.78
C PHE A 183 16.53 -2.74 -3.23
N ALA A 184 15.38 -3.42 -3.03
CA ALA A 184 14.07 -2.85 -3.30
C ALA A 184 13.90 -1.54 -2.53
N GLU A 185 13.27 -0.56 -3.15
CA GLU A 185 12.85 0.66 -2.49
C GLU A 185 11.54 0.42 -1.75
N ILE A 186 11.47 0.88 -0.51
CA ILE A 186 10.28 0.77 0.32
C ILE A 186 9.85 2.17 0.73
N GLU A 187 8.66 2.55 0.31
CA GLU A 187 7.98 3.75 0.73
C GLU A 187 7.19 3.47 2.01
N VAL A 188 7.28 4.39 2.96
CA VAL A 188 6.63 4.25 4.26
C VAL A 188 5.79 5.48 4.54
N GLU A 189 4.49 5.26 4.75
CA GLU A 189 3.57 6.32 5.16
C GLU A 189 2.77 5.94 6.40
N TRP A 190 2.56 6.94 7.25
CA TRP A 190 1.61 6.86 8.33
C TRP A 190 0.22 7.29 7.83
N ARG A 191 -0.80 6.49 8.15
CA ARG A 191 -2.19 6.85 7.82
C ARG A 191 -2.64 7.98 8.75
N ASN A 192 -2.60 9.19 8.21
CA ASN A 192 -2.89 10.41 8.94
C ASN A 192 -4.38 10.52 9.29
N ASP A 193 -4.65 10.91 10.53
CA ASP A 193 -5.99 11.19 11.04
C ASP A 193 -6.33 12.69 11.06
N GLY A 194 -5.51 13.50 10.37
CA GLY A 194 -5.62 14.95 10.33
C GLY A 194 -4.89 15.68 11.46
N SER A 195 -4.24 14.94 12.37
CA SER A 195 -3.52 15.51 13.50
C SER A 195 -2.10 15.97 13.18
N VAL A 196 -1.55 15.57 12.01
CA VAL A 196 -0.19 15.91 11.59
C VAL A 196 -0.18 16.62 10.26
N LYS A 197 0.55 17.73 10.20
CA LYS A 197 0.91 18.40 8.95
C LYS A 197 2.38 18.13 8.66
N ALA A 198 2.68 17.51 7.52
CA ALA A 198 4.05 17.29 7.09
C ALA A 198 4.78 18.64 6.86
N PRO A 199 6.00 18.79 7.35
CA PRO A 199 6.78 20.04 7.14
C PRO A 199 7.16 20.24 5.67
N SER A 200 7.40 19.15 4.92
CA SER A 200 7.73 19.13 3.49
C SER A 200 7.56 17.71 2.94
N ASP A 201 7.59 17.57 1.61
CA ASP A 201 7.33 16.31 0.90
C ASP A 201 8.10 15.09 1.42
N PRO A 202 9.42 15.15 1.76
CA PRO A 202 10.12 13.97 2.30
C PRO A 202 9.59 13.45 3.63
N PHE A 203 8.71 14.20 4.34
CA PHE A 203 8.02 13.74 5.53
C PHE A 203 6.67 13.10 5.24
N ILE A 204 6.15 13.25 4.01
CA ILE A 204 4.91 12.58 3.56
C ILE A 204 5.24 11.12 3.33
N THR A 205 6.07 10.85 2.34
CA THR A 205 6.54 9.52 2.00
C THR A 205 8.01 9.38 2.41
N GLN A 206 8.28 8.53 3.39
CA GLN A 206 9.64 8.21 3.80
C GLN A 206 10.15 7.01 3.02
N VAL A 207 11.39 7.07 2.55
CA VAL A 207 11.96 6.05 1.67
C VAL A 207 13.12 5.37 2.36
N ILE A 208 13.08 4.03 2.38
CA ILE A 208 14.18 3.17 2.83
C ILE A 208 14.51 2.15 1.75
N LYS A 209 15.65 1.47 1.87
CA LYS A 209 16.05 0.40 0.94
C LYS A 209 16.26 -0.91 1.66
N ALA A 210 15.84 -1.99 1.02
CA ALA A 210 16.20 -3.33 1.44
C ALA A 210 17.71 -3.59 1.28
N ASP A 211 18.23 -4.52 2.05
CA ASP A 211 19.59 -5.03 1.91
C ASP A 211 19.73 -6.02 0.73
N ALA A 212 20.92 -6.63 0.58
CA ALA A 212 21.19 -7.62 -0.45
C ALA A 212 20.36 -8.92 -0.33
N ALA A 213 19.74 -9.19 0.82
CA ALA A 213 18.82 -10.29 1.05
C ALA A 213 17.34 -9.89 0.96
N GLY A 214 17.05 -8.66 0.51
CA GLY A 214 15.70 -8.11 0.43
C GLY A 214 15.10 -7.72 1.77
N ARG A 215 15.90 -7.63 2.85
CA ARG A 215 15.43 -7.31 4.20
C ARG A 215 15.42 -5.81 4.43
N PHE A 216 14.40 -5.35 5.14
CA PHE A 216 14.31 -3.96 5.59
C PHE A 216 13.84 -3.89 7.04
N SER A 217 14.03 -2.74 7.67
CA SER A 217 13.53 -2.43 9.00
C SER A 217 13.26 -0.94 9.12
N TYR A 218 12.18 -0.59 9.80
CA TYR A 218 11.78 0.80 10.04
C TYR A 218 11.14 0.94 11.41
N VAL A 219 11.52 1.97 12.17
CA VAL A 219 10.94 2.28 13.48
C VAL A 219 9.74 3.19 13.29
N MET A 220 8.58 2.76 13.80
CA MET A 220 7.32 3.50 13.70
C MET A 220 7.19 4.47 14.89
N PRO A 221 7.40 5.79 14.69
CA PRO A 221 7.55 6.75 15.79
C PRO A 221 6.22 7.21 16.41
N ARG A 222 5.06 6.76 15.89
CA ARG A 222 3.74 7.23 16.27
C ARG A 222 2.73 6.09 16.28
N ALA A 223 1.75 6.15 17.18
CA ALA A 223 0.60 5.27 17.18
C ALA A 223 -0.26 5.46 15.92
N GLY A 224 -0.87 4.38 15.44
CA GLY A 224 -1.73 4.36 14.25
C GLY A 224 -1.31 3.33 13.23
N TRP A 225 -1.90 3.40 12.03
CA TRP A 225 -1.60 2.53 10.92
C TRP A 225 -0.43 3.04 10.09
N TRP A 226 0.49 2.14 9.77
CA TRP A 226 1.66 2.35 8.95
C TRP A 226 1.60 1.45 7.72
N GLY A 227 1.73 2.05 6.54
CA GLY A 227 1.84 1.34 5.26
C GLY A 227 3.29 1.24 4.84
N PHE A 228 3.70 0.04 4.44
CA PHE A 228 5.01 -0.25 3.84
C PHE A 228 4.76 -0.72 2.42
N ALA A 229 5.23 0.02 1.42
CA ALA A 229 5.04 -0.26 0.00
C ALA A 229 6.41 -0.50 -0.65
N ALA A 230 6.77 -1.76 -0.87
CA ALA A 230 7.98 -2.10 -1.62
C ALA A 230 7.69 -2.07 -3.12
N LEU A 231 8.40 -1.21 -3.86
CA LEU A 231 8.22 -1.00 -5.28
C LEU A 231 9.13 -1.90 -6.09
N VAL A 232 8.55 -2.57 -7.10
CA VAL A 232 9.24 -3.54 -7.95
C VAL A 232 8.72 -3.40 -9.39
N ASP A 233 9.62 -3.39 -10.36
CA ASP A 233 9.24 -3.38 -11.77
C ASP A 233 8.47 -4.64 -12.18
N GLY A 234 7.40 -4.44 -12.94
CA GLY A 234 6.65 -5.54 -13.57
C GLY A 234 7.46 -6.19 -14.71
N ASP A 235 7.32 -7.52 -14.85
CA ASP A 235 8.06 -8.26 -15.88
C ASP A 235 7.52 -8.02 -17.30
N LYS A 236 6.28 -7.55 -17.42
CA LYS A 236 5.59 -7.36 -18.70
C LYS A 236 4.83 -6.04 -18.70
N PRO A 237 4.92 -5.28 -19.80
CA PRO A 237 4.13 -4.09 -19.96
C PRO A 237 2.64 -4.45 -20.14
N LEU A 238 1.76 -3.51 -19.77
CA LEU A 238 0.32 -3.57 -20.00
C LEU A 238 -0.11 -2.51 -21.03
N LYS A 239 -1.27 -2.74 -21.65
CA LYS A 239 -1.89 -1.71 -22.50
C LYS A 239 -2.49 -0.62 -21.63
N ASN A 240 -2.11 0.62 -21.91
CA ASN A 240 -2.74 1.79 -21.33
C ASN A 240 -4.14 2.04 -21.94
N PRO A 241 -4.92 3.02 -21.47
CA PRO A 241 -6.24 3.35 -22.03
C PRO A 241 -6.22 3.72 -23.53
N GLU A 242 -5.08 4.16 -24.07
CA GLU A 242 -4.89 4.47 -25.49
C GLU A 242 -4.49 3.23 -26.33
N GLY A 243 -4.38 2.04 -25.71
CA GLY A 243 -3.97 0.80 -26.37
C GLY A 243 -2.47 0.63 -26.58
N LYS A 244 -1.63 1.55 -26.09
CA LYS A 244 -0.17 1.49 -26.17
C LYS A 244 0.39 0.68 -25.00
N MET A 245 1.47 -0.07 -25.25
CA MET A 245 2.18 -0.80 -24.18
C MET A 245 2.91 0.18 -23.27
N ALA A 246 2.70 0.07 -21.97
CA ALA A 246 3.29 0.92 -20.95
C ALA A 246 3.90 0.06 -19.81
N PRO A 247 4.94 0.55 -19.13
CA PRO A 247 5.55 -0.15 -18.00
C PRO A 247 4.55 -0.38 -16.88
N VAL A 248 4.86 -1.34 -16.00
CA VAL A 248 4.06 -1.68 -14.84
C VAL A 248 4.92 -1.56 -13.60
N GLU A 249 4.40 -0.90 -12.60
CA GLU A 249 4.92 -0.92 -11.24
C GLU A 249 4.11 -1.91 -10.41
N LEU A 250 4.79 -2.80 -9.73
CA LEU A 250 4.20 -3.70 -8.75
C LEU A 250 4.58 -3.20 -7.35
N GLY A 251 3.59 -3.01 -6.49
CA GLY A 251 3.80 -2.68 -5.10
C GLY A 251 3.47 -3.86 -4.20
N ALA A 252 4.39 -4.23 -3.31
CA ALA A 252 4.12 -5.15 -2.22
C ALA A 252 3.82 -4.35 -0.95
N LEU A 253 2.56 -4.34 -0.52
CA LEU A 253 2.15 -3.52 0.62
C LEU A 253 1.83 -4.38 1.85
N MET A 254 2.25 -3.87 3.01
CA MET A 254 1.91 -4.41 4.32
C MET A 254 1.43 -3.29 5.23
N TRP A 255 0.26 -3.50 5.86
CA TRP A 255 -0.29 -2.58 6.84
C TRP A 255 -0.05 -3.11 8.25
N VAL A 256 0.47 -2.25 9.12
CA VAL A 256 0.89 -2.56 10.48
C VAL A 256 0.38 -1.48 11.43
N LYS A 257 -0.07 -1.87 12.62
CA LYS A 257 -0.59 -0.93 13.61
C LYS A 257 0.28 -0.87 14.84
N THR A 258 0.50 0.35 15.33
CA THR A 258 1.14 0.59 16.64
C THR A 258 0.18 1.29 17.59
N VAL A 259 0.39 1.09 18.88
CA VAL A 259 -0.33 1.75 19.97
C VAL A 259 0.65 2.30 21.02
N ASP A 260 0.28 3.38 21.68
CA ASP A 260 1.08 3.95 22.75
C ASP A 260 0.99 3.09 24.02
N MET A 261 2.11 2.95 24.75
CA MET A 261 2.09 2.45 26.10
C MET A 261 1.34 3.46 26.98
N LYS A 262 0.37 2.98 27.73
CA LYS A 262 -0.40 3.82 28.67
C LYS A 262 0.21 3.73 30.07
#